data_6986ddad864cb1307f12be774997550d
#
_entry.id   6986ddad864cb1307f12be774997550d
#
_cell.length_a   1.000
_cell.length_b   1.000
_cell.length_c   1.000
_cell.angle_alpha   90.00
_cell.angle_beta   90.00
_cell.angle_gamma   90.00
#
_symmetry.space_group_name_H-M   'P 1'
#
loop_
_entity.id
_entity.type
_entity.pdbx_description
1 polymer ?
#
loop_
_entity_poly.entity_id
_entity_poly.type
_entity_poly.pdbx_seq_one_letter_code
_entity_poly.pdbx_strand_id
1 'polypeptide(L)'
;MLVVVGLFLKSIPLAQTIVGIIAVVLAAYPLVFKVYGDIKGRRFTEIELMLISVVAACCIGELRDAALVAILYRIGEIIEDRAVESSRKAIDSVAKIQQDYAHLVLPDGTTKKVDAEDVPVGAKINVLPYERFPIDGVVESGISTADASAITGESLPITLGKGIEVKSGMVNGKDSVTVVTTELFGNSTASRIVRMVEDATEKKGNVQKFITRFAKYYTPIVVIIAVALAIIGSIATKDVSSWIQRALVFLVASCPCAIVISIPLGFYTGIGAAAKDGIIVKGSIFIEAFAKAKAFVFDKTGTLTTGNFEVSKITSMSDFSEEQILTLAAAAEYYSSHPIAKSIVNAAPQIDEKYLSDFREVAGGGTSVLFDGKRILCGGRRLLETEGIETPDYTDGDVCVVFDSKIIGTITLRSALRKGVEDMVEHLRDQGVEHIIMLTGDNEKASDEVAKAINLDEYYCNLLPEEKLSHLEEIKGEYGKVVYVGDGINDAPVLASADAGVAMGLGTQAASEAADVILTNDRLDKLAPAHKLFKRTINIVHFNLIFAIVIKMIVLILGAAGYAPVWLAVFADVGVCVICILIS
;
A
#
# COMPACT_ATOMS: atom_id res chain seq x y z
N MET A 1 35.08 27.99 1.68
CA MET A 1 35.76 29.28 1.91
C MET A 1 37.29 29.11 2.01
N LEU A 2 37.84 28.30 2.92
CA LEU A 2 39.29 28.10 3.06
C LEU A 2 40.00 27.60 1.78
N VAL A 3 39.40 26.69 1.01
CA VAL A 3 39.95 26.20 -0.27
C VAL A 3 40.01 27.32 -1.32
N VAL A 4 38.99 28.17 -1.36
CA VAL A 4 38.96 29.36 -2.23
C VAL A 4 40.03 30.37 -1.81
N VAL A 5 40.20 30.61 -0.53
CA VAL A 5 41.27 31.46 0.02
C VAL A 5 42.66 30.89 -0.34
N GLY A 6 42.85 29.58 -0.25
CA GLY A 6 44.09 28.90 -0.67
C GLY A 6 44.42 29.09 -2.16
N LEU A 7 43.42 29.27 -3.04
CA LEU A 7 43.63 29.55 -4.47
C LEU A 7 44.20 30.95 -4.70
N PHE A 8 43.87 31.91 -3.86
CA PHE A 8 44.40 33.28 -3.94
C PHE A 8 45.80 33.44 -3.32
N LEU A 9 46.23 32.47 -2.48
CA LEU A 9 47.52 32.47 -1.80
C LEU A 9 48.64 31.79 -2.61
N LYS A 10 48.51 31.66 -3.92
CA LYS A 10 49.52 31.04 -4.80
C LYS A 10 50.92 31.63 -4.67
N SER A 11 51.03 32.88 -4.23
CA SER A 11 52.32 33.61 -4.07
C SER A 11 53.06 33.27 -2.75
N ILE A 12 52.42 32.55 -1.80
CA ILE A 12 53.00 32.24 -0.49
C ILE A 12 52.80 30.75 -0.20
N PRO A 13 53.75 29.89 -0.63
CA PRO A 13 53.56 28.42 -0.57
C PRO A 13 53.35 27.89 0.85
N LEU A 14 53.99 28.49 1.86
CA LEU A 14 53.79 28.09 3.26
C LEU A 14 52.36 28.36 3.76
N ALA A 15 51.79 29.53 3.41
CA ALA A 15 50.45 29.88 3.79
C ALA A 15 49.41 28.98 3.07
N GLN A 16 49.63 28.63 1.82
CA GLN A 16 48.80 27.71 1.06
C GLN A 16 48.78 26.32 1.67
N THR A 17 49.93 25.80 2.11
CA THR A 17 50.05 24.50 2.80
C THR A 17 49.32 24.50 4.15
N ILE A 18 49.50 25.55 4.95
CA ILE A 18 48.83 25.68 6.27
C ILE A 18 47.30 25.75 6.09
N VAL A 19 46.81 26.58 5.16
CA VAL A 19 45.37 26.67 4.86
C VAL A 19 44.82 25.35 4.33
N GLY A 20 45.58 24.65 3.49
CA GLY A 20 45.23 23.32 3.00
C GLY A 20 45.09 22.29 4.12
N ILE A 21 46.03 22.22 5.03
CA ILE A 21 45.99 21.32 6.19
C ILE A 21 44.79 21.65 7.07
N ILE A 22 44.55 22.91 7.40
CA ILE A 22 43.38 23.31 8.20
C ILE A 22 42.08 22.92 7.51
N ALA A 23 41.96 23.12 6.19
CA ALA A 23 40.78 22.76 5.43
C ALA A 23 40.53 21.24 5.47
N VAL A 24 41.58 20.43 5.27
CA VAL A 24 41.49 18.96 5.36
C VAL A 24 41.08 18.53 6.75
N VAL A 25 41.71 19.04 7.81
CA VAL A 25 41.40 18.65 9.20
C VAL A 25 39.93 18.98 9.54
N LEU A 26 39.47 20.18 9.20
CA LEU A 26 38.08 20.58 9.47
C LEU A 26 37.08 19.78 8.67
N ALA A 27 37.37 19.43 7.44
CA ALA A 27 36.47 18.66 6.58
C ALA A 27 36.47 17.16 6.95
N ALA A 28 37.64 16.60 7.27
CA ALA A 28 37.80 15.19 7.58
C ALA A 28 37.46 14.82 9.05
N TYR A 29 37.39 15.79 9.96
CA TYR A 29 37.12 15.58 11.38
C TYR A 29 35.87 14.69 11.62
N PRO A 30 34.68 14.93 11.02
CA PRO A 30 33.52 14.06 11.21
C PRO A 30 33.71 12.64 10.67
N LEU A 31 34.45 12.49 9.53
CA LEU A 31 34.76 11.19 8.95
C LEU A 31 35.56 10.29 9.92
N VAL A 32 36.57 10.87 10.61
CA VAL A 32 37.41 10.12 11.55
C VAL A 32 36.56 9.52 12.69
N PHE A 33 35.60 10.28 13.23
CA PHE A 33 34.74 9.79 14.30
C PHE A 33 33.79 8.69 13.82
N LYS A 34 33.24 8.83 12.61
CA LYS A 34 32.37 7.79 12.02
C LYS A 34 33.16 6.50 11.78
N VAL A 35 34.35 6.60 11.15
CA VAL A 35 35.25 5.46 10.93
C VAL A 35 35.62 4.78 12.25
N TYR A 36 35.92 5.54 13.30
CA TYR A 36 36.21 4.95 14.61
C TYR A 36 35.02 4.15 15.15
N GLY A 37 33.80 4.66 14.98
CA GLY A 37 32.57 3.97 15.36
C GLY A 37 32.36 2.66 14.57
N ASP A 38 32.59 2.68 13.26
CA ASP A 38 32.42 1.54 12.37
C ASP A 38 33.45 0.43 12.63
N ILE A 39 34.71 0.80 12.83
CA ILE A 39 35.78 -0.14 13.21
C ILE A 39 35.44 -0.83 14.53
N LYS A 40 34.97 -0.08 15.54
CA LYS A 40 34.51 -0.65 16.81
C LYS A 40 33.31 -1.59 16.65
N GLY A 41 32.43 -1.28 15.71
CA GLY A 41 31.28 -2.11 15.31
C GLY A 41 31.62 -3.28 14.39
N ARG A 42 32.91 -3.47 14.01
CA ARG A 42 33.38 -4.44 13.00
C ARG A 42 32.64 -4.31 11.67
N ARG A 43 32.29 -3.10 11.29
CA ARG A 43 31.69 -2.78 9.99
C ARG A 43 32.74 -2.16 9.11
N PHE A 44 32.70 -2.48 7.82
CA PHE A 44 33.54 -1.84 6.82
C PHE A 44 32.61 -1.21 5.79
N THR A 45 32.60 0.11 5.76
CA THR A 45 31.68 0.92 4.96
C THR A 45 32.46 1.71 3.92
N GLU A 46 31.78 2.49 3.10
CA GLU A 46 32.38 3.41 2.12
C GLU A 46 33.14 4.57 2.80
N ILE A 47 32.87 4.87 4.06
CA ILE A 47 33.47 5.98 4.80
C ILE A 47 34.97 5.73 5.02
N GLU A 48 35.36 4.48 5.28
CA GLU A 48 36.77 4.09 5.39
C GLU A 48 37.52 4.31 4.07
N LEU A 49 36.89 3.99 2.92
CA LEU A 49 37.51 4.20 1.62
C LEU A 49 37.75 5.68 1.36
N MET A 50 36.81 6.55 1.74
CA MET A 50 36.95 7.99 1.62
C MET A 50 38.04 8.53 2.53
N LEU A 51 38.10 8.08 3.78
CA LEU A 51 39.17 8.49 4.71
C LEU A 51 40.57 8.04 4.20
N ILE A 52 40.68 6.81 3.71
CA ILE A 52 41.92 6.29 3.11
C ILE A 52 42.35 7.17 1.93
N SER A 53 41.39 7.57 1.08
CA SER A 53 41.65 8.41 -0.08
C SER A 53 42.16 9.81 0.32
N VAL A 54 41.53 10.42 1.33
CA VAL A 54 41.98 11.73 1.88
C VAL A 54 43.38 11.63 2.47
N VAL A 55 43.66 10.61 3.27
CA VAL A 55 45.00 10.39 3.87
C VAL A 55 46.06 10.15 2.79
N ALA A 56 45.75 9.30 1.80
CA ALA A 56 46.69 9.01 0.74
C ALA A 56 46.99 10.26 -0.14
N ALA A 57 45.96 11.08 -0.45
CA ALA A 57 46.14 12.35 -1.14
C ALA A 57 47.04 13.33 -0.33
N CYS A 58 46.89 13.34 1.00
CA CYS A 58 47.79 14.12 1.86
C CYS A 58 49.23 13.59 1.82
N CYS A 59 49.44 12.26 1.80
CA CYS A 59 50.78 11.65 1.76
C CYS A 59 51.55 11.97 0.44
N ILE A 60 50.84 12.13 -0.68
CA ILE A 60 51.45 12.52 -1.97
C ILE A 60 51.57 14.03 -2.15
N GLY A 61 51.13 14.83 -1.16
CA GLY A 61 51.24 16.30 -1.19
C GLY A 61 50.06 17.02 -1.84
N GLU A 62 49.03 16.31 -2.32
CA GLU A 62 47.87 16.89 -3.00
C GLU A 62 46.80 17.34 -1.97
N LEU A 63 47.18 18.29 -1.08
CA LEU A 63 46.29 18.80 -0.01
C LEU A 63 45.01 19.44 -0.54
N ARG A 64 45.07 20.03 -1.74
CA ARG A 64 43.90 20.64 -2.38
C ARG A 64 42.85 19.56 -2.74
N ASP A 65 43.31 18.48 -3.35
CA ASP A 65 42.43 17.39 -3.76
C ASP A 65 41.88 16.66 -2.52
N ALA A 66 42.70 16.45 -1.48
CA ALA A 66 42.26 15.92 -0.21
C ALA A 66 41.13 16.76 0.44
N ALA A 67 41.28 18.09 0.44
CA ALA A 67 40.29 19.01 0.96
C ALA A 67 39.01 19.01 0.13
N LEU A 68 39.14 19.02 -1.21
CA LEU A 68 37.96 18.96 -2.11
C LEU A 68 37.19 17.68 -1.97
N VAL A 69 37.87 16.53 -1.89
CA VAL A 69 37.24 15.22 -1.64
C VAL A 69 36.44 15.22 -0.35
N ALA A 70 37.06 15.67 0.74
CA ALA A 70 36.38 15.69 2.06
C ALA A 70 35.19 16.64 2.08
N ILE A 71 35.30 17.83 1.44
CA ILE A 71 34.18 18.81 1.38
C ILE A 71 33.04 18.31 0.51
N LEU A 72 33.34 17.82 -0.70
CA LEU A 72 32.30 17.31 -1.61
C LEU A 72 31.58 16.11 -1.02
N TYR A 73 32.30 15.17 -0.39
CA TYR A 73 31.72 14.07 0.33
C TYR A 73 30.78 14.56 1.42
N ARG A 74 31.19 15.53 2.24
CA ARG A 74 30.40 16.10 3.32
C ARG A 74 29.11 16.78 2.82
N ILE A 75 29.19 17.48 1.70
CA ILE A 75 28.01 18.08 1.04
C ILE A 75 27.05 16.98 0.60
N GLY A 76 27.57 15.92 -0.03
CA GLY A 76 26.78 14.77 -0.45
C GLY A 76 26.05 14.12 0.72
N GLU A 77 26.78 13.83 1.79
CA GLU A 77 26.24 13.25 3.02
C GLU A 77 25.09 14.09 3.63
N ILE A 78 25.25 15.42 3.68
CA ILE A 78 24.19 16.31 4.20
C ILE A 78 22.93 16.27 3.32
N ILE A 79 23.11 16.23 1.99
CA ILE A 79 21.98 16.14 1.05
C ILE A 79 21.27 14.79 1.21
N GLU A 80 22.05 13.73 1.31
CA GLU A 80 21.59 12.36 1.53
C GLU A 80 20.80 12.22 2.82
N ASP A 81 21.37 12.65 3.96
CA ASP A 81 20.70 12.60 5.26
C ASP A 81 19.33 13.33 5.21
N ARG A 82 19.29 14.51 4.57
CA ARG A 82 18.05 15.27 4.39
C ARG A 82 17.04 14.58 3.49
N ALA A 83 17.48 13.94 2.43
CA ALA A 83 16.59 13.21 1.51
C ALA A 83 15.99 11.99 2.19
N VAL A 84 16.80 11.21 2.92
CA VAL A 84 16.32 10.06 3.72
C VAL A 84 15.35 10.53 4.80
N GLU A 85 15.67 11.61 5.52
CA GLU A 85 14.79 12.19 6.53
C GLU A 85 13.46 12.68 5.91
N SER A 86 13.50 13.32 4.75
CA SER A 86 12.30 13.79 4.05
C SER A 86 11.39 12.63 3.65
N SER A 87 11.97 11.52 3.16
CA SER A 87 11.20 10.33 2.78
C SER A 87 10.63 9.59 4.00
N ARG A 88 11.38 9.54 5.10
CA ARG A 88 10.85 9.04 6.37
C ARG A 88 9.70 9.90 6.88
N LYS A 89 9.78 11.22 6.76
CA LYS A 89 8.67 12.11 7.13
C LYS A 89 7.38 11.85 6.35
N ALA A 90 7.46 11.37 5.12
CA ALA A 90 6.27 10.95 4.37
C ALA A 90 5.60 9.72 5.01
N ILE A 91 6.39 8.77 5.51
CA ILE A 91 5.94 7.62 6.30
C ILE A 91 5.46 8.09 7.69
N ASP A 92 6.21 8.94 8.37
CA ASP A 92 5.86 9.52 9.69
C ASP A 92 4.56 10.35 9.62
N SER A 93 4.21 10.90 8.46
CA SER A 93 2.93 11.60 8.29
C SER A 93 1.73 10.66 8.44
N VAL A 94 1.91 9.39 8.08
CA VAL A 94 0.92 8.34 8.31
C VAL A 94 0.88 7.98 9.80
N ALA A 95 2.03 7.95 10.49
CA ALA A 95 2.08 7.72 11.94
C ALA A 95 1.37 8.83 12.75
N LYS A 96 1.32 10.06 12.24
CA LYS A 96 0.61 11.19 12.86
C LYS A 96 -0.92 11.10 12.81
N ILE A 97 -1.51 10.07 12.22
CA ILE A 97 -2.96 9.83 12.31
C ILE A 97 -3.37 9.37 13.72
N GLN A 98 -2.46 8.83 14.50
CA GLN A 98 -2.70 8.37 15.86
C GLN A 98 -2.72 9.53 16.85
N GLN A 99 -3.62 9.48 17.84
CA GLN A 99 -3.71 10.42 18.93
C GLN A 99 -3.49 9.70 20.26
N ASP A 100 -2.45 10.08 21.01
CA ASP A 100 -1.97 9.35 22.18
C ASP A 100 -2.78 9.62 23.45
N TYR A 101 -3.78 10.51 23.42
CA TYR A 101 -4.61 10.83 24.57
C TYR A 101 -6.09 10.80 24.22
N ALA A 102 -6.93 10.60 25.24
CA ALA A 102 -8.39 10.64 25.16
C ALA A 102 -8.98 11.46 26.31
N HIS A 103 -10.16 12.04 26.10
CA HIS A 103 -10.95 12.69 27.14
C HIS A 103 -11.97 11.68 27.68
N LEU A 104 -11.59 10.93 28.72
CA LEU A 104 -12.43 9.92 29.35
C LEU A 104 -13.56 10.59 30.12
N VAL A 105 -14.81 10.17 29.89
CA VAL A 105 -15.99 10.63 30.62
C VAL A 105 -16.12 9.81 31.89
N LEU A 106 -16.06 10.46 33.05
CA LEU A 106 -16.19 9.84 34.36
C LEU A 106 -17.68 9.64 34.72
N PRO A 107 -18.01 8.76 35.70
CA PRO A 107 -19.40 8.52 36.13
C PRO A 107 -20.14 9.77 36.65
N ASP A 108 -19.41 10.78 37.09
CA ASP A 108 -19.94 12.08 37.52
C ASP A 108 -20.27 13.05 36.36
N GLY A 109 -19.99 12.62 35.11
CA GLY A 109 -20.18 13.42 33.90
C GLY A 109 -19.02 14.36 33.58
N THR A 110 -17.99 14.43 34.41
CA THR A 110 -16.79 15.21 34.13
C THR A 110 -15.88 14.51 33.15
N THR A 111 -15.05 15.26 32.44
CA THR A 111 -14.06 14.68 31.50
C THR A 111 -12.64 14.81 32.07
N LYS A 112 -11.88 13.73 31.97
CA LYS A 112 -10.47 13.69 32.37
C LYS A 112 -9.61 13.31 31.17
N LYS A 113 -8.56 14.09 30.91
CA LYS A 113 -7.55 13.74 29.91
C LYS A 113 -6.69 12.61 30.47
N VAL A 114 -6.65 11.49 29.74
CA VAL A 114 -5.89 10.27 30.08
C VAL A 114 -5.07 9.86 28.86
N ASP A 115 -4.08 9.00 29.07
CA ASP A 115 -3.40 8.33 27.96
C ASP A 115 -4.39 7.41 27.23
N ALA A 116 -4.33 7.38 25.91
CA ALA A 116 -5.26 6.57 25.12
C ALA A 116 -5.06 5.06 25.36
N GLU A 117 -3.85 4.62 25.76
CA GLU A 117 -3.55 3.24 26.14
C GLU A 117 -4.29 2.79 27.41
N ASP A 118 -4.63 3.72 28.29
CA ASP A 118 -5.32 3.46 29.55
C ASP A 118 -6.85 3.35 29.40
N VAL A 119 -7.40 3.59 28.20
CA VAL A 119 -8.85 3.57 27.96
C VAL A 119 -9.33 2.15 27.71
N PRO A 120 -10.22 1.58 28.56
CA PRO A 120 -10.75 0.25 28.33
C PRO A 120 -11.84 0.23 27.24
N VAL A 121 -12.12 -0.95 26.69
CA VAL A 121 -13.25 -1.16 25.78
C VAL A 121 -14.57 -0.92 26.54
N GLY A 122 -15.54 -0.28 25.89
CA GLY A 122 -16.83 0.11 26.46
C GLY A 122 -16.79 1.43 27.25
N ALA A 123 -15.62 2.07 27.38
CA ALA A 123 -15.52 3.37 28.02
C ALA A 123 -16.12 4.48 27.15
N LYS A 124 -16.63 5.53 27.79
CA LYS A 124 -17.11 6.72 27.10
C LYS A 124 -15.99 7.74 27.00
N ILE A 125 -15.71 8.20 25.81
CA ILE A 125 -14.75 9.26 25.55
C ILE A 125 -15.47 10.45 24.88
N ASN A 126 -15.10 11.66 25.22
CA ASN A 126 -15.57 12.86 24.54
C ASN A 126 -14.50 13.33 23.56
N VAL A 127 -14.86 13.47 22.28
CA VAL A 127 -13.95 13.96 21.24
C VAL A 127 -14.33 15.40 20.93
N LEU A 128 -13.40 16.31 21.18
CA LEU A 128 -13.61 17.75 21.04
C LEU A 128 -13.61 18.16 19.55
N PRO A 129 -14.13 19.36 19.23
CA PRO A 129 -14.06 19.88 17.87
C PRO A 129 -12.64 19.91 17.33
N TYR A 130 -12.48 19.42 16.08
CA TYR A 130 -11.20 19.35 15.35
C TYR A 130 -10.13 18.44 15.97
N GLU A 131 -10.47 17.66 17.00
CA GLU A 131 -9.61 16.61 17.51
C GLU A 131 -9.74 15.32 16.70
N ARG A 132 -8.70 14.48 16.75
CA ARG A 132 -8.77 13.14 16.17
C ARG A 132 -9.47 12.18 17.13
N PHE A 133 -10.15 11.20 16.57
CA PHE A 133 -10.65 10.06 17.33
C PHE A 133 -9.46 9.20 17.77
N PRO A 134 -9.21 9.02 19.08
CA PRO A 134 -8.06 8.26 19.56
C PRO A 134 -8.24 6.74 19.40
N ILE A 135 -9.46 6.26 19.51
CA ILE A 135 -9.82 4.83 19.52
C ILE A 135 -11.08 4.61 18.69
N ASP A 136 -11.22 3.43 18.09
CA ASP A 136 -12.41 3.04 17.35
C ASP A 136 -13.61 2.93 18.29
N GLY A 137 -14.80 3.31 17.82
CA GLY A 137 -15.99 3.27 18.66
C GLY A 137 -17.28 3.60 17.92
N VAL A 138 -18.36 3.72 18.68
CA VAL A 138 -19.70 4.06 18.19
C VAL A 138 -20.17 5.35 18.86
N VAL A 139 -20.70 6.29 18.11
CA VAL A 139 -21.24 7.55 18.62
C VAL A 139 -22.47 7.25 19.49
N GLU A 140 -22.41 7.62 20.78
CA GLU A 140 -23.52 7.53 21.73
C GLU A 140 -24.40 8.78 21.69
N SER A 141 -23.76 9.96 21.60
CA SER A 141 -24.46 11.24 21.58
C SER A 141 -23.66 12.33 20.89
N GLY A 142 -24.36 13.35 20.41
CA GLY A 142 -23.80 14.44 19.62
C GLY A 142 -24.07 14.27 18.13
N ILE A 143 -24.03 15.38 17.39
CA ILE A 143 -24.13 15.41 15.93
C ILE A 143 -22.96 16.26 15.44
N SER A 144 -22.15 15.71 14.53
CA SER A 144 -20.99 16.41 13.96
C SER A 144 -20.73 15.89 12.54
N THR A 145 -19.58 16.22 11.99
CA THR A 145 -19.01 15.58 10.79
C THR A 145 -17.65 14.99 11.14
N ALA A 146 -17.17 14.05 10.39
CA ALA A 146 -15.79 13.56 10.51
C ALA A 146 -15.09 13.57 9.16
N ASP A 147 -13.87 14.05 9.15
CA ASP A 147 -12.95 13.91 8.02
C ASP A 147 -12.18 12.59 8.17
N ALA A 148 -12.45 11.65 7.26
CA ALA A 148 -11.80 10.35 7.21
C ALA A 148 -10.63 10.30 6.21
N SER A 149 -10.30 11.41 5.55
CA SER A 149 -9.34 11.46 4.43
C SER A 149 -7.96 10.88 4.76
N ALA A 150 -7.51 11.04 6.00
CA ALA A 150 -6.23 10.50 6.46
C ALA A 150 -6.20 8.97 6.57
N ILE A 151 -7.36 8.32 6.65
CA ILE A 151 -7.50 6.86 6.80
C ILE A 151 -7.97 6.23 5.50
N THR A 152 -9.02 6.80 4.89
CA THR A 152 -9.67 6.24 3.71
C THR A 152 -9.20 6.86 2.39
N GLY A 153 -8.50 7.99 2.43
CA GLY A 153 -8.15 8.76 1.24
C GLY A 153 -9.34 9.48 0.57
N GLU A 154 -10.52 9.51 1.23
CA GLU A 154 -11.71 10.18 0.74
C GLU A 154 -11.85 11.57 1.34
N SER A 155 -12.04 12.59 0.49
CA SER A 155 -12.14 13.99 0.94
C SER A 155 -13.55 14.40 1.38
N LEU A 156 -14.56 13.53 1.23
CA LEU A 156 -15.93 13.86 1.63
C LEU A 156 -16.14 13.59 3.14
N PRO A 157 -16.57 14.59 3.92
CA PRO A 157 -16.86 14.41 5.33
C PRO A 157 -18.04 13.45 5.55
N ILE A 158 -17.93 12.61 6.56
CA ILE A 158 -18.99 11.69 7.00
C ILE A 158 -19.83 12.40 8.06
N THR A 159 -21.16 12.33 7.95
CA THR A 159 -22.06 12.86 8.99
C THR A 159 -22.11 11.90 10.15
N LEU A 160 -21.82 12.39 11.35
CA LEU A 160 -21.88 11.64 12.61
C LEU A 160 -23.18 11.87 13.34
N GLY A 161 -23.75 10.78 13.86
CA GLY A 161 -24.94 10.78 14.71
C GLY A 161 -24.98 9.50 15.55
N LYS A 162 -25.93 9.40 16.45
CA LYS A 162 -26.06 8.25 17.35
C LYS A 162 -26.10 6.92 16.57
N GLY A 163 -25.26 5.98 16.97
CA GLY A 163 -25.15 4.65 16.37
C GLY A 163 -24.19 4.56 15.16
N ILE A 164 -23.60 5.67 14.73
CA ILE A 164 -22.61 5.67 13.65
C ILE A 164 -21.25 5.24 14.20
N GLU A 165 -20.59 4.33 13.50
CA GLU A 165 -19.24 3.91 13.82
C GLU A 165 -18.22 4.97 13.42
N VAL A 166 -17.23 5.18 14.28
CA VAL A 166 -16.06 6.03 14.02
C VAL A 166 -14.77 5.22 14.16
N LYS A 167 -13.80 5.56 13.33
CA LYS A 167 -12.47 4.92 13.36
C LYS A 167 -11.45 5.90 13.93
N SER A 168 -10.51 5.37 14.69
CA SER A 168 -9.38 6.17 15.21
C SER A 168 -8.60 6.80 14.06
N GLY A 169 -8.11 8.02 14.27
CA GLY A 169 -7.41 8.80 13.25
C GLY A 169 -8.31 9.69 12.38
N MET A 170 -9.64 9.48 12.32
CA MET A 170 -10.58 10.46 11.77
C MET A 170 -10.49 11.77 12.55
N VAL A 171 -10.76 12.90 11.91
CA VAL A 171 -10.80 14.23 12.56
C VAL A 171 -12.24 14.65 12.75
N ASN A 172 -12.64 14.95 14.00
CA ASN A 172 -13.97 15.44 14.34
C ASN A 172 -14.20 16.83 13.74
N GLY A 173 -15.46 17.15 13.42
CA GLY A 173 -15.87 18.44 12.88
C GLY A 173 -16.04 19.53 13.94
N LYS A 174 -17.09 20.32 13.81
CA LYS A 174 -17.30 21.55 14.61
C LYS A 174 -17.84 21.30 16.01
N ASP A 175 -18.51 20.19 16.23
CA ASP A 175 -19.22 19.91 17.48
C ASP A 175 -18.59 18.70 18.19
N SER A 176 -18.62 18.72 19.53
CA SER A 176 -18.12 17.58 20.31
C SER A 176 -19.08 16.40 20.23
N VAL A 177 -18.52 15.20 20.21
CA VAL A 177 -19.27 13.94 20.21
C VAL A 177 -18.79 13.02 21.32
N THR A 178 -19.71 12.30 21.94
CA THR A 178 -19.38 11.24 22.90
C THR A 178 -19.42 9.90 22.17
N VAL A 179 -18.36 9.13 22.33
CA VAL A 179 -18.15 7.82 21.67
C VAL A 179 -17.95 6.75 22.73
N VAL A 180 -18.56 5.59 22.54
CA VAL A 180 -18.28 4.38 23.30
C VAL A 180 -17.22 3.59 22.56
N THR A 181 -16.10 3.30 23.20
CA THR A 181 -14.98 2.59 22.60
C THR A 181 -15.33 1.13 22.33
N THR A 182 -14.97 0.62 21.15
CA THR A 182 -15.20 -0.78 20.74
C THR A 182 -13.95 -1.62 20.75
N GLU A 183 -12.78 -0.98 20.72
CA GLU A 183 -11.47 -1.62 20.67
C GLU A 183 -10.53 -1.05 21.72
N LEU A 184 -9.41 -1.74 21.98
CA LEU A 184 -8.28 -1.18 22.71
C LEU A 184 -7.44 -0.28 21.79
N PHE A 185 -6.75 0.70 22.36
CA PHE A 185 -5.88 1.61 21.61
C PHE A 185 -4.90 0.88 20.67
N GLY A 186 -4.19 -0.13 21.16
CA GLY A 186 -3.24 -0.90 20.36
C GLY A 186 -3.86 -1.70 19.20
N ASN A 187 -5.16 -1.97 19.24
CA ASN A 187 -5.91 -2.66 18.20
C ASN A 187 -6.74 -1.72 17.33
N SER A 188 -6.75 -0.44 17.64
CA SER A 188 -7.48 0.58 16.91
C SER A 188 -6.98 0.72 15.46
N THR A 189 -7.84 1.21 14.59
CA THR A 189 -7.55 1.37 13.15
C THR A 189 -6.26 2.15 12.91
N ALA A 190 -6.07 3.30 13.57
CA ALA A 190 -4.86 4.10 13.42
C ALA A 190 -3.61 3.35 13.88
N SER A 191 -3.66 2.66 15.04
CA SER A 191 -2.52 1.88 15.56
C SER A 191 -2.14 0.73 14.63
N ARG A 192 -3.13 0.05 14.03
CA ARG A 192 -2.88 -1.00 13.03
C ARG A 192 -2.22 -0.44 11.77
N ILE A 193 -2.70 0.69 11.26
CA ILE A 193 -2.11 1.36 10.08
C ILE A 193 -0.66 1.73 10.35
N VAL A 194 -0.37 2.37 11.48
CA VAL A 194 0.99 2.77 11.87
C VAL A 194 1.92 1.57 11.92
N ARG A 195 1.52 0.51 12.60
CA ARG A 195 2.30 -0.73 12.72
C ARG A 195 2.57 -1.38 11.36
N MET A 196 1.56 -1.46 10.48
CA MET A 196 1.73 -2.01 9.13
C MET A 196 2.72 -1.20 8.28
N VAL A 197 2.72 0.13 8.42
CA VAL A 197 3.65 1.01 7.69
C VAL A 197 5.06 0.91 8.26
N GLU A 198 5.22 0.74 9.58
CA GLU A 198 6.51 0.47 10.22
C GLU A 198 7.09 -0.87 9.76
N ASP A 199 6.30 -1.94 9.80
CA ASP A 199 6.69 -3.29 9.34
C ASP A 199 7.06 -3.31 7.85
N ALA A 200 6.43 -2.44 7.04
CA ALA A 200 6.70 -2.31 5.61
C ALA A 200 8.17 -1.95 5.30
N THR A 201 8.83 -1.26 6.21
CA THR A 201 10.25 -0.89 6.04
C THR A 201 11.22 -2.06 6.23
N GLU A 202 10.79 -3.13 6.89
CA GLU A 202 11.63 -4.31 7.17
C GLU A 202 11.63 -5.34 6.04
N LYS A 203 10.53 -5.50 5.32
CA LYS A 203 10.40 -6.48 4.22
C LYS A 203 11.05 -5.96 2.92
N LYS A 204 12.35 -6.23 2.78
CA LYS A 204 13.17 -5.77 1.64
C LYS A 204 12.85 -6.52 0.36
N GLY A 205 12.66 -5.78 -0.72
CA GLY A 205 12.52 -6.31 -2.07
C GLY A 205 13.79 -7.00 -2.61
N ASN A 206 13.64 -7.73 -3.71
CA ASN A 206 14.74 -8.48 -4.32
C ASN A 206 15.88 -7.57 -4.77
N VAL A 207 15.57 -6.39 -5.29
CA VAL A 207 16.57 -5.39 -5.69
C VAL A 207 17.37 -4.91 -4.48
N GLN A 208 16.73 -4.61 -3.36
CA GLN A 208 17.42 -4.22 -2.12
C GLN A 208 18.30 -5.35 -1.56
N LYS A 209 17.81 -6.60 -1.59
CA LYS A 209 18.60 -7.78 -1.18
C LYS A 209 19.82 -7.98 -2.08
N PHE A 210 19.65 -7.79 -3.38
CA PHE A 210 20.75 -7.86 -4.35
C PHE A 210 21.82 -6.81 -4.04
N ILE A 211 21.44 -5.56 -3.81
CA ILE A 211 22.37 -4.46 -3.52
C ILE A 211 23.15 -4.73 -2.23
N THR A 212 22.48 -5.16 -1.17
CA THR A 212 23.16 -5.49 0.10
C THR A 212 24.19 -6.61 -0.10
N ARG A 213 23.86 -7.62 -0.91
CA ARG A 213 24.79 -8.69 -1.27
C ARG A 213 25.93 -8.21 -2.17
N PHE A 214 25.60 -7.40 -3.17
CA PHE A 214 26.55 -6.80 -4.09
C PHE A 214 27.59 -5.97 -3.34
N ALA A 215 27.19 -5.05 -2.48
CA ALA A 215 28.09 -4.19 -1.72
C ALA A 215 29.09 -5.00 -0.88
N LYS A 216 28.64 -6.11 -0.29
CA LYS A 216 29.50 -6.99 0.53
C LYS A 216 30.70 -7.58 -0.23
N TYR A 217 30.52 -7.92 -1.53
CA TYR A 217 31.59 -8.50 -2.35
C TYR A 217 32.31 -7.46 -3.19
N TYR A 218 31.62 -6.44 -3.63
CA TYR A 218 32.13 -5.39 -4.51
C TYR A 218 33.25 -4.59 -3.84
N THR A 219 33.06 -4.14 -2.61
CA THR A 219 34.04 -3.28 -1.91
C THR A 219 35.41 -3.95 -1.72
N PRO A 220 35.56 -5.19 -1.25
CA PRO A 220 36.86 -5.86 -1.18
C PRO A 220 37.52 -6.04 -2.55
N ILE A 221 36.74 -6.38 -3.59
CA ILE A 221 37.27 -6.57 -4.94
C ILE A 221 37.86 -5.27 -5.48
N VAL A 222 37.16 -4.17 -5.29
CA VAL A 222 37.62 -2.83 -5.71
C VAL A 222 38.91 -2.44 -5.03
N VAL A 223 39.03 -2.67 -3.72
CA VAL A 223 40.27 -2.38 -2.97
C VAL A 223 41.44 -3.19 -3.52
N ILE A 224 41.23 -4.48 -3.79
CA ILE A 224 42.29 -5.35 -4.37
C ILE A 224 42.73 -4.82 -5.75
N ILE A 225 41.77 -4.42 -6.61
CA ILE A 225 42.05 -3.90 -7.93
C ILE A 225 42.82 -2.55 -7.81
N ALA A 226 42.39 -1.66 -6.92
CA ALA A 226 43.07 -0.38 -6.71
C ALA A 226 44.51 -0.55 -6.24
N VAL A 227 44.76 -1.48 -5.30
CA VAL A 227 46.11 -1.81 -4.83
C VAL A 227 46.94 -2.44 -5.94
N ALA A 228 46.38 -3.36 -6.70
CA ALA A 228 47.06 -3.96 -7.86
C ALA A 228 47.41 -2.91 -8.92
N LEU A 229 46.48 -1.99 -9.21
CA LEU A 229 46.72 -0.88 -10.15
C LEU A 229 47.90 0.01 -9.70
N ALA A 230 47.92 0.38 -8.41
CA ALA A 230 48.99 1.15 -7.83
C ALA A 230 50.34 0.45 -7.93
N ILE A 231 50.43 -0.84 -7.55
CA ILE A 231 51.68 -1.61 -7.51
C ILE A 231 52.19 -1.90 -8.93
N ILE A 232 51.35 -2.52 -9.76
CA ILE A 232 51.73 -2.98 -11.10
C ILE A 232 52.11 -1.79 -11.97
N GLY A 233 51.31 -0.71 -11.94
CA GLY A 233 51.57 0.49 -12.72
C GLY A 233 52.84 1.22 -12.27
N SER A 234 53.07 1.32 -10.97
CA SER A 234 54.31 1.94 -10.42
C SER A 234 55.58 1.17 -10.82
N ILE A 235 55.51 -0.16 -10.83
CA ILE A 235 56.64 -1.00 -11.27
C ILE A 235 56.89 -0.85 -12.76
N ALA A 236 55.81 -0.87 -13.57
CA ALA A 236 55.90 -0.82 -15.03
C ALA A 236 56.46 0.52 -15.56
N THR A 237 56.05 1.64 -14.94
CA THR A 237 56.38 2.98 -15.44
C THR A 237 57.42 3.73 -14.60
N LYS A 238 57.74 3.25 -13.40
CA LYS A 238 58.59 3.88 -12.38
C LYS A 238 58.04 5.23 -11.88
N ASP A 239 56.75 5.51 -12.11
CA ASP A 239 56.05 6.72 -11.64
C ASP A 239 55.03 6.36 -10.58
N VAL A 240 55.50 6.31 -9.34
CA VAL A 240 54.69 5.91 -8.18
C VAL A 240 53.57 6.92 -7.90
N SER A 241 53.84 8.22 -8.06
CA SER A 241 52.87 9.26 -7.73
C SER A 241 51.64 9.23 -8.64
N SER A 242 51.83 9.15 -9.96
CA SER A 242 50.72 9.07 -10.91
C SER A 242 49.87 7.82 -10.73
N TRP A 243 50.48 6.67 -10.44
CA TRP A 243 49.72 5.45 -10.26
C TRP A 243 48.98 5.37 -8.93
N ILE A 244 49.52 5.98 -7.87
CA ILE A 244 48.76 6.18 -6.63
C ILE A 244 47.57 7.10 -6.87
N GLN A 245 47.74 8.21 -7.58
CA GLN A 245 46.61 9.09 -7.94
C GLN A 245 45.51 8.35 -8.73
N ARG A 246 45.90 7.56 -9.76
CA ARG A 246 44.95 6.73 -10.52
C ARG A 246 44.21 5.71 -9.64
N ALA A 247 44.94 5.04 -8.74
CA ALA A 247 44.34 4.10 -7.78
C ALA A 247 43.38 4.82 -6.83
N LEU A 248 43.70 6.05 -6.39
CA LEU A 248 42.79 6.85 -5.56
C LEU A 248 41.53 7.27 -6.32
N VAL A 249 41.66 7.73 -7.58
CA VAL A 249 40.49 8.02 -8.44
C VAL A 249 39.63 6.80 -8.60
N PHE A 250 40.23 5.63 -8.87
CA PHE A 250 39.53 4.36 -9.01
C PHE A 250 38.79 3.99 -7.72
N LEU A 251 39.43 4.15 -6.58
CA LEU A 251 38.88 3.81 -5.27
C LEU A 251 37.71 4.71 -4.89
N VAL A 252 37.83 6.01 -5.11
CA VAL A 252 36.76 7.00 -4.85
C VAL A 252 35.58 6.81 -5.80
N ALA A 253 35.85 6.67 -7.12
CA ALA A 253 34.80 6.50 -8.11
C ALA A 253 33.97 5.19 -7.93
N SER A 254 34.57 4.21 -7.28
CA SER A 254 33.93 2.91 -7.06
C SER A 254 32.95 2.85 -5.90
N CYS A 255 32.77 3.93 -5.09
CA CYS A 255 31.73 3.92 -4.04
C CYS A 255 30.33 3.64 -4.63
N PRO A 256 29.58 2.65 -4.15
CA PRO A 256 28.22 2.39 -4.65
C PRO A 256 27.14 3.30 -4.00
N CYS A 257 27.52 4.46 -3.43
CA CYS A 257 26.68 5.34 -2.62
C CYS A 257 25.34 5.68 -3.29
N ALA A 258 25.36 6.10 -4.56
CA ALA A 258 24.15 6.43 -5.31
C ALA A 258 23.17 5.25 -5.40
N ILE A 259 23.67 4.02 -5.51
CA ILE A 259 22.86 2.81 -5.62
C ILE A 259 22.26 2.42 -4.26
N VAL A 260 23.10 2.43 -3.22
CA VAL A 260 22.72 2.01 -1.85
C VAL A 260 21.63 2.91 -1.28
N ILE A 261 21.61 4.20 -1.66
CA ILE A 261 20.70 5.20 -1.10
C ILE A 261 19.45 5.41 -1.96
N SER A 262 19.63 5.61 -3.28
CA SER A 262 18.49 5.98 -4.14
C SER A 262 17.44 4.89 -4.25
N ILE A 263 17.81 3.62 -4.14
CA ILE A 263 16.90 2.51 -4.30
C ILE A 263 15.95 2.35 -3.12
N PRO A 264 16.40 2.26 -1.84
CA PRO A 264 15.49 2.32 -0.71
C PRO A 264 14.61 3.57 -0.72
N LEU A 265 15.20 4.73 -1.08
CA LEU A 265 14.48 5.99 -1.17
C LEU A 265 13.32 5.93 -2.15
N GLY A 266 13.53 5.38 -3.36
CA GLY A 266 12.47 5.19 -4.35
C GLY A 266 11.33 4.31 -3.83
N PHE A 267 11.65 3.22 -3.12
CA PHE A 267 10.62 2.38 -2.50
C PHE A 267 9.88 3.09 -1.37
N TYR A 268 10.58 3.83 -0.51
CA TYR A 268 9.92 4.58 0.58
C TYR A 268 9.00 5.67 0.02
N THR A 269 9.40 6.35 -1.04
CA THR A 269 8.57 7.33 -1.73
C THR A 269 7.32 6.66 -2.34
N GLY A 270 7.48 5.48 -2.95
CA GLY A 270 6.38 4.69 -3.50
C GLY A 270 5.39 4.21 -2.44
N ILE A 271 5.87 3.68 -1.30
CA ILE A 271 5.05 3.29 -0.15
C ILE A 271 4.30 4.50 0.42
N GLY A 272 5.00 5.62 0.64
CA GLY A 272 4.40 6.84 1.17
C GLY A 272 3.35 7.46 0.23
N ALA A 273 3.55 7.38 -1.09
CA ALA A 273 2.57 7.82 -2.08
C ALA A 273 1.32 6.92 -2.08
N ALA A 274 1.50 5.60 -2.04
CA ALA A 274 0.41 4.63 -1.94
C ALA A 274 -0.43 4.85 -0.68
N ALA A 275 0.22 5.06 0.46
CA ALA A 275 -0.45 5.28 1.74
C ALA A 275 -1.34 6.54 1.74
N LYS A 276 -0.93 7.62 1.06
CA LYS A 276 -1.76 8.83 0.88
C LYS A 276 -3.03 8.58 0.09
N ASP A 277 -3.00 7.60 -0.82
CA ASP A 277 -4.15 7.18 -1.62
C ASP A 277 -5.01 6.10 -0.93
N GLY A 278 -4.74 5.81 0.36
CA GLY A 278 -5.44 4.78 1.12
C GLY A 278 -5.01 3.36 0.78
N ILE A 279 -3.79 3.17 0.28
CA ILE A 279 -3.24 1.86 -0.07
C ILE A 279 -2.03 1.59 0.82
N ILE A 280 -2.16 0.65 1.75
CA ILE A 280 -1.08 0.25 2.66
C ILE A 280 -0.33 -0.93 2.06
N VAL A 281 0.98 -0.82 1.93
CA VAL A 281 1.86 -1.87 1.38
C VAL A 281 2.83 -2.33 2.45
N LYS A 282 2.88 -3.62 2.77
CA LYS A 282 3.70 -4.19 3.85
C LYS A 282 5.15 -4.50 3.45
N GLY A 283 5.64 -3.95 2.35
CA GLY A 283 7.04 -4.11 1.97
C GLY A 283 7.34 -3.87 0.50
N SER A 284 8.59 -3.50 0.21
CA SER A 284 9.04 -3.24 -1.16
C SER A 284 9.01 -4.50 -2.07
N ILE A 285 9.07 -5.70 -1.48
CA ILE A 285 8.93 -6.95 -2.24
C ILE A 285 7.56 -7.06 -2.92
N PHE A 286 6.51 -6.55 -2.26
CA PHE A 286 5.14 -6.59 -2.79
C PHE A 286 4.91 -5.54 -3.86
N ILE A 287 5.59 -4.38 -3.78
CA ILE A 287 5.64 -3.40 -4.89
C ILE A 287 6.23 -4.07 -6.14
N GLU A 288 7.34 -4.82 -5.99
CA GLU A 288 7.95 -5.54 -7.11
C GLU A 288 7.02 -6.61 -7.69
N ALA A 289 6.35 -7.40 -6.82
CA ALA A 289 5.43 -8.45 -7.24
C ALA A 289 4.23 -7.85 -7.98
N PHE A 290 3.60 -6.83 -7.39
CA PHE A 290 2.44 -6.15 -7.94
C PHE A 290 2.74 -5.47 -9.30
N ALA A 291 3.89 -4.78 -9.42
CA ALA A 291 4.29 -4.12 -10.65
C ALA A 291 4.63 -5.09 -11.80
N LYS A 292 5.01 -6.34 -11.47
CA LYS A 292 5.39 -7.39 -12.43
C LYS A 292 4.29 -8.42 -12.64
N ALA A 293 3.14 -8.26 -11.97
CA ALA A 293 2.05 -9.19 -12.10
C ALA A 293 1.48 -9.18 -13.51
N LYS A 294 1.32 -10.37 -14.08
CA LYS A 294 0.69 -10.61 -15.37
C LYS A 294 -0.76 -11.05 -15.22
N ALA A 295 -1.10 -11.65 -14.08
CA ALA A 295 -2.43 -12.10 -13.74
C ALA A 295 -2.92 -11.43 -12.46
N PHE A 296 -4.16 -10.97 -12.49
CA PHE A 296 -4.92 -10.52 -11.33
C PHE A 296 -6.07 -11.50 -11.10
N VAL A 297 -6.09 -12.07 -9.91
CA VAL A 297 -7.09 -13.06 -9.49
C VAL A 297 -7.97 -12.43 -8.42
N PHE A 298 -9.27 -12.48 -8.63
CA PHE A 298 -10.26 -11.86 -7.75
C PHE A 298 -11.15 -12.91 -7.10
N ASP A 299 -11.43 -12.76 -5.81
CA ASP A 299 -12.64 -13.37 -5.26
C ASP A 299 -13.88 -12.64 -5.77
N LYS A 300 -15.02 -13.34 -5.82
CA LYS A 300 -16.29 -12.74 -6.25
C LYS A 300 -16.97 -11.99 -5.11
N THR A 301 -17.31 -12.72 -4.05
CA THR A 301 -18.24 -12.26 -3.03
C THR A 301 -17.56 -11.35 -2.01
N GLY A 302 -18.09 -10.13 -1.81
CA GLY A 302 -17.44 -9.15 -0.92
C GLY A 302 -16.26 -8.43 -1.58
N THR A 303 -15.76 -8.92 -2.72
CA THR A 303 -14.64 -8.33 -3.49
C THR A 303 -15.14 -7.66 -4.76
N LEU A 304 -15.41 -8.38 -5.82
CA LEU A 304 -15.99 -7.82 -7.06
C LEU A 304 -17.43 -7.34 -6.84
N THR A 305 -18.15 -7.97 -5.90
CA THR A 305 -19.52 -7.61 -5.55
C THR A 305 -19.61 -7.00 -4.15
N THR A 306 -20.68 -6.26 -3.89
CA THR A 306 -20.94 -5.64 -2.58
C THR A 306 -21.52 -6.60 -1.54
N GLY A 307 -21.83 -7.85 -1.91
CA GLY A 307 -22.61 -8.79 -1.10
C GLY A 307 -24.11 -8.48 -1.08
N ASN A 308 -24.54 -7.39 -1.70
CA ASN A 308 -25.94 -7.06 -1.92
C ASN A 308 -26.43 -7.65 -3.24
N PHE A 309 -27.75 -7.74 -3.36
CA PHE A 309 -28.39 -8.16 -4.60
C PHE A 309 -29.07 -6.96 -5.26
N GLU A 310 -29.29 -7.05 -6.56
CA GLU A 310 -30.07 -6.11 -7.35
C GLU A 310 -31.10 -6.87 -8.15
N VAL A 311 -32.30 -6.28 -8.33
CA VAL A 311 -33.32 -6.81 -9.23
C VAL A 311 -32.81 -6.65 -10.66
N SER A 312 -32.54 -7.79 -11.31
CA SER A 312 -31.99 -7.83 -12.67
C SER A 312 -33.08 -7.91 -13.72
N LYS A 313 -34.12 -8.73 -13.46
CA LYS A 313 -35.23 -8.96 -14.38
C LYS A 313 -36.48 -9.33 -13.61
N ILE A 314 -37.61 -8.83 -14.09
CA ILE A 314 -38.94 -9.26 -13.62
C ILE A 314 -39.63 -9.94 -14.79
N THR A 315 -40.12 -11.15 -14.59
CA THR A 315 -40.85 -11.90 -15.62
C THR A 315 -42.28 -12.06 -15.17
N SER A 316 -43.22 -11.43 -15.87
CA SER A 316 -44.66 -11.59 -15.61
C SER A 316 -45.15 -12.92 -16.16
N MET A 317 -45.93 -13.63 -15.33
CA MET A 317 -46.65 -14.87 -15.69
C MET A 317 -48.18 -14.68 -15.64
N SER A 318 -48.65 -13.42 -15.62
CA SER A 318 -50.04 -13.05 -15.42
C SER A 318 -50.32 -11.68 -16.09
N ASP A 319 -51.51 -11.14 -15.89
CA ASP A 319 -51.88 -9.81 -16.38
C ASP A 319 -51.30 -8.65 -15.53
N PHE A 320 -50.50 -8.96 -14.50
CA PHE A 320 -49.83 -7.95 -13.68
C PHE A 320 -48.61 -7.36 -14.41
N SER A 321 -48.44 -6.04 -14.32
CA SER A 321 -47.23 -5.37 -14.82
C SER A 321 -46.00 -5.69 -13.96
N GLU A 322 -44.81 -5.54 -14.52
CA GLU A 322 -43.54 -5.73 -13.76
C GLU A 322 -43.50 -4.85 -12.51
N GLU A 323 -43.96 -3.60 -12.58
CA GLU A 323 -44.03 -2.68 -11.46
C GLU A 323 -44.98 -3.15 -10.36
N GLN A 324 -46.16 -3.72 -10.76
CA GLN A 324 -47.09 -4.29 -9.81
C GLN A 324 -46.53 -5.55 -9.12
N ILE A 325 -45.86 -6.43 -9.87
CA ILE A 325 -45.18 -7.62 -9.31
C ILE A 325 -44.10 -7.20 -8.31
N LEU A 326 -43.29 -6.20 -8.66
CA LEU A 326 -42.25 -5.68 -7.77
C LEU A 326 -42.85 -5.06 -6.50
N THR A 327 -43.92 -4.29 -6.63
CA THR A 327 -44.60 -3.67 -5.48
C THR A 327 -45.18 -4.73 -4.54
N LEU A 328 -45.81 -5.79 -5.07
CA LEU A 328 -46.36 -6.88 -4.27
C LEU A 328 -45.26 -7.72 -3.61
N ALA A 329 -44.16 -7.98 -4.33
CA ALA A 329 -43.00 -8.65 -3.74
C ALA A 329 -42.38 -7.83 -2.60
N ALA A 330 -42.21 -6.53 -2.78
CA ALA A 330 -41.68 -5.64 -1.76
C ALA A 330 -42.64 -5.53 -0.54
N ALA A 331 -43.95 -5.61 -0.74
CA ALA A 331 -44.92 -5.70 0.36
C ALA A 331 -44.73 -6.98 1.18
N ALA A 332 -44.44 -8.11 0.52
CA ALA A 332 -44.16 -9.37 1.22
C ALA A 332 -42.84 -9.34 2.00
N GLU A 333 -41.84 -8.68 1.46
CA GLU A 333 -40.46 -8.60 1.99
C GLU A 333 -40.23 -7.44 2.98
N TYR A 334 -41.24 -6.58 3.19
CA TYR A 334 -41.10 -5.31 3.92
C TYR A 334 -40.47 -5.44 5.31
N TYR A 335 -40.85 -6.48 6.07
CA TYR A 335 -40.35 -6.72 7.42
C TYR A 335 -39.16 -7.69 7.50
N SER A 336 -38.73 -8.27 6.39
CA SER A 336 -37.59 -9.20 6.36
C SER A 336 -36.27 -8.45 6.43
N SER A 337 -35.36 -8.99 7.22
CA SER A 337 -33.98 -8.47 7.32
C SER A 337 -33.03 -9.09 6.29
N HIS A 338 -33.51 -10.04 5.50
CA HIS A 338 -32.69 -10.76 4.52
C HIS A 338 -32.15 -9.82 3.43
N PRO A 339 -30.88 -9.97 2.95
CA PRO A 339 -30.31 -9.10 1.89
C PRO A 339 -31.14 -9.05 0.60
N ILE A 340 -31.71 -10.19 0.19
CA ILE A 340 -32.63 -10.28 -0.96
C ILE A 340 -33.87 -9.41 -0.74
N ALA A 341 -34.50 -9.51 0.43
CA ALA A 341 -35.66 -8.73 0.79
C ALA A 341 -35.39 -7.22 0.71
N LYS A 342 -34.28 -6.77 1.32
CA LYS A 342 -33.87 -5.37 1.25
C LYS A 342 -33.68 -4.88 -0.18
N SER A 343 -33.13 -5.71 -1.06
CA SER A 343 -32.90 -5.36 -2.46
C SER A 343 -34.22 -5.20 -3.22
N ILE A 344 -35.19 -6.08 -2.98
CA ILE A 344 -36.53 -5.99 -3.58
C ILE A 344 -37.27 -4.74 -3.06
N VAL A 345 -37.23 -4.50 -1.75
CA VAL A 345 -37.87 -3.33 -1.14
C VAL A 345 -37.27 -2.02 -1.64
N ASN A 346 -35.95 -1.94 -1.78
CA ASN A 346 -35.24 -0.76 -2.27
C ASN A 346 -35.52 -0.46 -3.76
N ALA A 347 -35.81 -1.50 -4.55
CA ALA A 347 -36.11 -1.35 -5.98
C ALA A 347 -37.58 -0.94 -6.24
N ALA A 348 -38.46 -1.14 -5.26
CA ALA A 348 -39.90 -0.89 -5.40
C ALA A 348 -40.28 0.55 -5.03
N PRO A 349 -41.44 1.04 -5.50
CA PRO A 349 -42.07 2.25 -4.97
C PRO A 349 -42.35 2.16 -3.47
N GLN A 350 -42.51 3.33 -2.82
CA GLN A 350 -42.79 3.38 -1.39
C GLN A 350 -44.10 2.65 -1.04
N ILE A 351 -44.06 1.72 -0.08
CA ILE A 351 -45.18 0.94 0.36
C ILE A 351 -45.77 1.55 1.64
N ASP A 352 -47.12 1.61 1.71
CA ASP A 352 -47.80 2.09 2.90
C ASP A 352 -48.05 0.92 3.83
N GLU A 353 -47.34 0.91 4.94
CA GLU A 353 -47.34 -0.15 5.98
C GLU A 353 -48.73 -0.49 6.54
N LYS A 354 -49.66 0.47 6.50
CA LYS A 354 -51.04 0.27 7.03
C LYS A 354 -51.86 -0.81 6.32
N TYR A 355 -51.47 -1.18 5.08
CA TYR A 355 -52.11 -2.25 4.32
C TYR A 355 -51.52 -3.63 4.58
N LEU A 356 -50.43 -3.72 5.38
CA LEU A 356 -49.71 -4.95 5.69
C LEU A 356 -50.20 -5.55 7.02
N SER A 357 -50.44 -6.87 7.03
CA SER A 357 -50.79 -7.60 8.25
C SER A 357 -50.39 -9.08 8.13
N ASP A 358 -50.39 -9.81 9.24
CA ASP A 358 -50.09 -11.26 9.34
C ASP A 358 -48.79 -11.66 8.58
N PHE A 359 -47.68 -10.90 8.85
CA PHE A 359 -46.37 -11.23 8.32
C PHE A 359 -45.85 -12.53 8.92
N ARG A 360 -45.31 -13.40 8.06
CA ARG A 360 -44.65 -14.67 8.44
C ARG A 360 -43.41 -14.87 7.59
N GLU A 361 -42.35 -15.32 8.22
CA GLU A 361 -41.11 -15.70 7.54
C GLU A 361 -40.92 -17.22 7.66
N VAL A 362 -40.69 -17.87 6.50
CA VAL A 362 -40.40 -19.31 6.42
C VAL A 362 -38.88 -19.44 6.24
N ALA A 363 -38.19 -19.94 7.25
CA ALA A 363 -36.74 -20.06 7.23
C ALA A 363 -36.22 -20.83 6.01
N GLY A 364 -35.40 -20.18 5.19
CA GLY A 364 -34.86 -20.71 3.94
C GLY A 364 -35.92 -20.94 2.84
N GLY A 365 -37.12 -20.37 2.96
CA GLY A 365 -38.19 -20.46 1.96
C GLY A 365 -38.57 -19.11 1.38
N GLY A 366 -38.80 -18.12 2.25
CA GLY A 366 -39.26 -16.79 1.85
C GLY A 366 -40.26 -16.21 2.86
N THR A 367 -41.07 -15.27 2.41
CA THR A 367 -41.96 -14.45 3.23
C THR A 367 -43.43 -14.56 2.79
N SER A 368 -44.34 -14.30 3.71
CA SER A 368 -45.77 -14.26 3.52
C SER A 368 -46.38 -13.07 4.25
N VAL A 369 -47.26 -12.33 3.60
CA VAL A 369 -47.98 -11.20 4.21
C VAL A 369 -49.41 -11.13 3.68
N LEU A 370 -50.31 -10.56 4.44
CA LEU A 370 -51.62 -10.13 3.93
C LEU A 370 -51.54 -8.66 3.52
N PHE A 371 -51.81 -8.39 2.27
CA PHE A 371 -51.91 -7.04 1.69
C PHE A 371 -53.36 -6.79 1.26
N ASP A 372 -54.00 -5.85 1.90
CA ASP A 372 -55.43 -5.54 1.69
C ASP A 372 -56.34 -6.80 1.76
N GLY A 373 -56.08 -7.68 2.73
CA GLY A 373 -56.81 -8.91 2.96
C GLY A 373 -56.50 -10.07 2.01
N LYS A 374 -55.59 -9.91 1.05
CA LYS A 374 -55.13 -10.97 0.16
C LYS A 374 -53.74 -11.43 0.50
N ARG A 375 -53.46 -12.74 0.40
CA ARG A 375 -52.16 -13.30 0.73
C ARG A 375 -51.18 -13.13 -0.41
N ILE A 376 -50.02 -12.57 -0.06
CA ILE A 376 -48.85 -12.51 -0.93
C ILE A 376 -47.80 -13.47 -0.36
N LEU A 377 -47.14 -14.24 -1.23
CA LEU A 377 -45.95 -15.00 -0.93
C LEU A 377 -44.83 -14.55 -1.82
N CYS A 378 -43.61 -14.42 -1.23
CA CYS A 378 -42.40 -14.06 -1.97
C CYS A 378 -41.27 -15.00 -1.53
N GLY A 379 -40.75 -15.82 -2.44
CA GLY A 379 -39.68 -16.76 -2.06
C GLY A 379 -39.38 -17.84 -3.09
N GLY A 380 -38.58 -18.80 -2.70
CA GLY A 380 -38.11 -19.90 -3.54
C GLY A 380 -39.06 -21.12 -3.51
N ARG A 381 -38.62 -22.17 -4.23
CA ARG A 381 -39.35 -23.44 -4.37
C ARG A 381 -39.85 -24.00 -3.05
N ARG A 382 -39.05 -23.96 -2.00
CA ARG A 382 -39.42 -24.49 -0.67
C ARG A 382 -40.64 -23.82 -0.06
N LEU A 383 -40.82 -22.51 -0.28
CA LEU A 383 -42.02 -21.80 0.17
C LEU A 383 -43.26 -22.30 -0.57
N LEU A 384 -43.17 -22.43 -1.91
CA LEU A 384 -44.25 -22.89 -2.78
C LEU A 384 -44.70 -24.32 -2.39
N GLU A 385 -43.76 -25.23 -2.19
CA GLU A 385 -44.02 -26.61 -1.74
C GLU A 385 -44.73 -26.64 -0.37
N THR A 386 -44.28 -25.80 0.58
CA THR A 386 -44.88 -25.71 1.91
C THR A 386 -46.30 -25.21 1.86
N GLU A 387 -46.63 -24.31 0.95
CA GLU A 387 -47.97 -23.74 0.75
C GLU A 387 -48.80 -24.53 -0.27
N GLY A 388 -48.29 -25.67 -0.79
CA GLY A 388 -49.02 -26.55 -1.73
C GLY A 388 -49.25 -25.96 -3.11
N ILE A 389 -48.38 -25.05 -3.57
CA ILE A 389 -48.44 -24.41 -4.88
C ILE A 389 -47.54 -25.17 -5.86
N GLU A 390 -48.09 -25.54 -7.02
CA GLU A 390 -47.28 -26.16 -8.07
C GLU A 390 -46.13 -25.22 -8.50
N THR A 391 -44.91 -25.76 -8.42
CA THR A 391 -43.70 -25.00 -8.79
C THR A 391 -43.59 -24.91 -10.31
N PRO A 392 -43.47 -23.70 -10.87
CA PRO A 392 -43.24 -23.54 -12.30
C PRO A 392 -41.84 -24.03 -12.68
N ASP A 393 -41.66 -24.30 -13.97
CA ASP A 393 -40.35 -24.60 -14.53
C ASP A 393 -39.54 -23.29 -14.65
N TYR A 394 -38.89 -22.87 -13.55
CA TYR A 394 -38.05 -21.69 -13.49
C TYR A 394 -36.65 -22.03 -12.95
N THR A 395 -35.68 -21.21 -13.28
CA THR A 395 -34.29 -21.47 -12.91
C THR A 395 -34.06 -21.32 -11.41
N ASP A 396 -33.22 -22.17 -10.83
CA ASP A 396 -32.78 -22.05 -9.45
C ASP A 396 -32.13 -20.66 -9.22
N GLY A 397 -32.59 -19.98 -8.18
CA GLY A 397 -32.15 -18.63 -7.81
C GLY A 397 -33.18 -17.52 -8.08
N ASP A 398 -34.27 -17.80 -8.82
CA ASP A 398 -35.35 -16.84 -9.01
C ASP A 398 -36.27 -16.81 -7.78
N VAL A 399 -36.74 -15.61 -7.44
CA VAL A 399 -37.76 -15.40 -6.41
C VAL A 399 -39.12 -15.39 -7.06
N CYS A 400 -40.00 -16.30 -6.64
CA CYS A 400 -41.37 -16.41 -7.13
C CYS A 400 -42.31 -15.52 -6.31
N VAL A 401 -43.18 -14.80 -7.00
CA VAL A 401 -44.19 -13.93 -6.39
C VAL A 401 -45.57 -14.54 -6.63
N VAL A 402 -46.30 -14.80 -5.54
CA VAL A 402 -47.63 -15.37 -5.54
C VAL A 402 -48.62 -14.38 -4.96
N PHE A 403 -49.75 -14.19 -5.61
CA PHE A 403 -50.83 -13.35 -5.14
C PHE A 403 -52.16 -14.14 -5.20
N ASP A 404 -52.85 -14.22 -4.07
CA ASP A 404 -54.13 -14.91 -3.96
C ASP A 404 -54.08 -16.38 -4.49
N SER A 405 -53.02 -17.12 -4.05
CA SER A 405 -52.72 -18.51 -4.44
C SER A 405 -52.36 -18.73 -5.92
N LYS A 406 -52.10 -17.67 -6.69
CA LYS A 406 -51.65 -17.75 -8.08
C LYS A 406 -50.28 -17.15 -8.24
N ILE A 407 -49.41 -17.83 -8.96
CA ILE A 407 -48.10 -17.27 -9.33
C ILE A 407 -48.35 -16.15 -10.35
N ILE A 408 -47.85 -14.94 -10.03
CA ILE A 408 -48.01 -13.77 -10.85
C ILE A 408 -46.72 -13.42 -11.65
N GLY A 409 -45.59 -13.90 -11.15
CA GLY A 409 -44.32 -13.69 -11.85
C GLY A 409 -43.11 -14.13 -11.02
N THR A 410 -41.94 -13.95 -11.60
CA THR A 410 -40.63 -14.22 -10.95
C THR A 410 -39.74 -13.00 -11.01
N ILE A 411 -38.89 -12.86 -9.99
CA ILE A 411 -37.87 -11.81 -9.89
C ILE A 411 -36.51 -12.50 -9.90
N THR A 412 -35.71 -12.19 -10.92
CA THR A 412 -34.33 -12.64 -11.02
C THR A 412 -33.41 -11.60 -10.37
N LEU A 413 -32.55 -12.08 -9.47
CA LEU A 413 -31.62 -11.26 -8.71
C LEU A 413 -30.19 -11.54 -9.17
N ARG A 414 -29.40 -10.49 -9.26
CA ARG A 414 -27.95 -10.59 -9.51
C ARG A 414 -27.18 -10.01 -8.33
N SER A 415 -25.96 -10.50 -8.13
CA SER A 415 -25.02 -9.86 -7.19
C SER A 415 -24.64 -8.47 -7.70
N ALA A 416 -24.83 -7.45 -6.87
CA ALA A 416 -24.48 -6.08 -7.23
C ALA A 416 -22.95 -5.92 -7.34
N LEU A 417 -22.46 -5.54 -8.52
CA LEU A 417 -21.05 -5.22 -8.73
C LEU A 417 -20.67 -3.96 -7.96
N ARG A 418 -19.42 -3.92 -7.48
CA ARG A 418 -18.88 -2.68 -6.90
C ARG A 418 -18.70 -1.64 -7.99
N LYS A 419 -18.90 -0.37 -7.64
CA LYS A 419 -18.73 0.76 -8.58
C LYS A 419 -17.30 0.82 -9.09
N GLY A 420 -17.14 1.03 -10.40
CA GLY A 420 -15.85 1.23 -11.06
C GLY A 420 -15.02 -0.05 -11.29
N VAL A 421 -15.60 -1.24 -11.11
CA VAL A 421 -14.90 -2.52 -11.38
C VAL A 421 -14.63 -2.68 -12.87
N GLU A 422 -15.59 -2.33 -13.75
CA GLU A 422 -15.42 -2.39 -15.20
C GLU A 422 -14.26 -1.50 -15.65
N ASP A 423 -14.26 -0.22 -15.25
CA ASP A 423 -13.18 0.74 -15.53
C ASP A 423 -11.84 0.26 -14.98
N MET A 424 -11.83 -0.34 -13.79
CA MET A 424 -10.62 -0.88 -13.15
C MET A 424 -10.03 -2.00 -13.99
N VAL A 425 -10.85 -2.93 -14.49
CA VAL A 425 -10.42 -4.05 -15.35
C VAL A 425 -9.81 -3.51 -16.66
N GLU A 426 -10.49 -2.58 -17.31
CA GLU A 426 -10.00 -1.94 -18.54
C GLU A 426 -8.65 -1.24 -18.30
N HIS A 427 -8.53 -0.44 -17.25
CA HIS A 427 -7.30 0.24 -16.91
C HIS A 427 -6.14 -0.71 -16.55
N LEU A 428 -6.40 -1.87 -15.91
CA LEU A 428 -5.37 -2.88 -15.65
C LEU A 428 -4.86 -3.48 -16.97
N ARG A 429 -5.75 -3.78 -17.92
CA ARG A 429 -5.38 -4.27 -19.26
C ARG A 429 -4.51 -3.24 -20.01
N ASP A 430 -4.91 -1.97 -20.02
CA ASP A 430 -4.14 -0.88 -20.62
C ASP A 430 -2.72 -0.77 -20.05
N GLN A 431 -2.54 -1.18 -18.80
CA GLN A 431 -1.24 -1.19 -18.13
C GLN A 431 -0.45 -2.48 -18.36
N GLY A 432 -0.97 -3.42 -19.18
CA GLY A 432 -0.28 -4.64 -19.59
C GLY A 432 -0.49 -5.82 -18.63
N VAL A 433 -1.59 -5.84 -17.87
CA VAL A 433 -2.08 -7.04 -17.21
C VAL A 433 -2.70 -7.95 -18.28
N GLU A 434 -2.21 -9.17 -18.39
CA GLU A 434 -2.56 -10.09 -19.48
C GLU A 434 -3.80 -10.93 -19.13
N HIS A 435 -3.97 -11.30 -17.86
CA HIS A 435 -5.03 -12.19 -17.39
C HIS A 435 -5.76 -11.62 -16.19
N ILE A 436 -7.09 -11.58 -16.27
CA ILE A 436 -7.99 -11.19 -15.17
C ILE A 436 -8.94 -12.35 -14.92
N ILE A 437 -8.78 -12.97 -13.75
CA ILE A 437 -9.34 -14.28 -13.41
C ILE A 437 -10.20 -14.14 -12.15
N MET A 438 -11.27 -14.93 -12.06
CA MET A 438 -12.11 -14.99 -10.86
C MET A 438 -12.12 -16.39 -10.26
N LEU A 439 -11.90 -16.50 -8.93
CA LEU A 439 -12.10 -17.72 -8.16
C LEU A 439 -13.28 -17.54 -7.21
N THR A 440 -14.28 -18.44 -7.27
CA THR A 440 -15.47 -18.29 -6.44
C THR A 440 -16.06 -19.63 -6.01
N GLY A 441 -16.67 -19.67 -4.82
CA GLY A 441 -17.49 -20.80 -4.37
C GLY A 441 -18.92 -20.81 -4.92
N ASP A 442 -19.32 -19.77 -5.68
CA ASP A 442 -20.65 -19.66 -6.23
C ASP A 442 -20.86 -20.57 -7.44
N ASN A 443 -22.12 -20.78 -7.83
CA ASN A 443 -22.48 -21.61 -8.97
C ASN A 443 -22.07 -20.96 -10.32
N GLU A 444 -22.06 -21.78 -11.36
CA GLU A 444 -21.64 -21.39 -12.71
C GLU A 444 -22.46 -20.23 -13.28
N LYS A 445 -23.80 -20.23 -13.11
CA LYS A 445 -24.70 -19.18 -13.64
C LYS A 445 -24.34 -17.80 -13.05
N ALA A 446 -24.22 -17.71 -11.72
CA ALA A 446 -23.89 -16.46 -11.04
C ALA A 446 -22.46 -15.99 -11.31
N SER A 447 -21.56 -16.91 -11.64
CA SER A 447 -20.18 -16.62 -11.99
C SER A 447 -20.06 -16.11 -13.44
N ASP A 448 -20.75 -16.74 -14.37
CA ASP A 448 -20.79 -16.36 -15.79
C ASP A 448 -21.39 -14.96 -15.99
N GLU A 449 -22.45 -14.61 -15.24
CA GLU A 449 -23.04 -13.26 -15.28
C GLU A 449 -22.01 -12.18 -14.90
N VAL A 450 -21.25 -12.38 -13.84
CA VAL A 450 -20.20 -11.44 -13.41
C VAL A 450 -19.06 -11.43 -14.44
N ALA A 451 -18.60 -12.60 -14.88
CA ALA A 451 -17.51 -12.72 -15.85
C ALA A 451 -17.79 -11.97 -17.15
N LYS A 452 -19.01 -12.09 -17.67
CA LYS A 452 -19.45 -11.36 -18.87
C LYS A 452 -19.59 -9.86 -18.65
N ALA A 453 -20.09 -9.45 -17.47
CA ALA A 453 -20.31 -8.03 -17.17
C ALA A 453 -18.99 -7.24 -17.14
N ILE A 454 -17.91 -7.82 -16.65
CA ILE A 454 -16.61 -7.17 -16.51
C ILE A 454 -15.54 -7.72 -17.47
N ASN A 455 -15.93 -8.56 -18.43
CA ASN A 455 -15.07 -9.13 -19.46
C ASN A 455 -13.82 -9.83 -18.89
N LEU A 456 -14.04 -10.82 -17.99
CA LEU A 456 -12.95 -11.65 -17.46
C LEU A 456 -12.40 -12.60 -18.53
N ASP A 457 -11.13 -12.97 -18.40
CA ASP A 457 -10.50 -13.95 -19.28
C ASP A 457 -10.88 -15.38 -18.89
N GLU A 458 -10.90 -15.65 -17.58
CA GLU A 458 -11.19 -16.95 -17.00
C GLU A 458 -11.96 -16.82 -15.69
N TYR A 459 -12.75 -17.84 -15.37
CA TYR A 459 -13.33 -17.97 -14.03
C TYR A 459 -13.47 -19.44 -13.62
N TYR A 460 -13.31 -19.70 -12.34
CA TYR A 460 -13.48 -21.01 -11.71
C TYR A 460 -14.55 -20.88 -10.61
N CYS A 461 -15.59 -21.71 -10.71
CA CYS A 461 -16.77 -21.68 -9.86
C CYS A 461 -16.91 -22.96 -9.02
N ASN A 462 -17.85 -22.94 -8.04
CA ASN A 462 -18.12 -24.05 -7.12
C ASN A 462 -16.89 -24.49 -6.31
N LEU A 463 -15.92 -23.61 -6.07
CA LEU A 463 -14.66 -23.93 -5.39
C LEU A 463 -14.82 -23.94 -3.86
N LEU A 464 -14.27 -24.94 -3.23
CA LEU A 464 -13.99 -24.92 -1.80
C LEU A 464 -12.75 -24.05 -1.50
N PRO A 465 -12.60 -23.54 -0.27
CA PRO A 465 -11.44 -22.70 0.08
C PRO A 465 -10.07 -23.34 -0.24
N GLU A 466 -9.95 -24.66 -0.05
CA GLU A 466 -8.73 -25.42 -0.36
C GLU A 466 -8.48 -25.52 -1.87
N GLU A 467 -9.54 -25.61 -2.67
CA GLU A 467 -9.45 -25.67 -4.12
C GLU A 467 -9.05 -24.31 -4.72
N LYS A 468 -9.51 -23.20 -4.13
CA LYS A 468 -9.05 -21.85 -4.51
C LYS A 468 -7.54 -21.72 -4.39
N LEU A 469 -6.95 -22.27 -3.31
CA LEU A 469 -5.50 -22.26 -3.12
C LEU A 469 -4.77 -23.07 -4.20
N SER A 470 -5.29 -24.26 -4.51
CA SER A 470 -4.70 -25.12 -5.55
C SER A 470 -4.73 -24.45 -6.93
N HIS A 471 -5.87 -23.85 -7.31
CA HIS A 471 -6.00 -23.08 -8.56
C HIS A 471 -5.08 -21.86 -8.58
N LEU A 472 -4.91 -21.14 -7.45
CA LEU A 472 -3.96 -20.03 -7.39
C LEU A 472 -2.52 -20.48 -7.68
N GLU A 473 -2.10 -21.64 -7.14
CA GLU A 473 -0.75 -22.18 -7.40
C GLU A 473 -0.59 -22.64 -8.85
N GLU A 474 -1.63 -23.18 -9.49
CA GLU A 474 -1.64 -23.51 -10.93
C GLU A 474 -1.47 -22.23 -11.77
N ILE A 475 -2.25 -21.18 -11.49
CA ILE A 475 -2.20 -19.87 -12.15
C ILE A 475 -0.80 -19.24 -12.00
N LYS A 476 -0.20 -19.32 -10.80
CA LYS A 476 1.18 -18.87 -10.56
C LYS A 476 2.21 -19.65 -11.39
N GLY A 477 2.00 -20.96 -11.54
CA GLY A 477 2.85 -21.82 -12.38
C GLY A 477 2.79 -21.44 -13.87
N GLU A 478 1.62 -21.04 -14.34
CA GLU A 478 1.36 -20.73 -15.74
C GLU A 478 1.75 -19.29 -16.12
N TYR A 479 1.29 -18.29 -15.32
CA TYR A 479 1.43 -16.86 -15.66
C TYR A 479 2.55 -16.15 -14.90
N GLY A 480 3.16 -16.79 -13.91
CA GLY A 480 4.26 -16.24 -13.13
C GLY A 480 3.77 -15.42 -11.94
N LYS A 481 4.08 -14.10 -11.91
CA LYS A 481 3.67 -13.24 -10.78
C LYS A 481 2.18 -12.95 -10.80
N VAL A 482 1.51 -13.23 -9.66
CA VAL A 482 0.06 -13.13 -9.49
C VAL A 482 -0.28 -12.23 -8.31
N VAL A 483 -1.23 -11.32 -8.53
CA VAL A 483 -1.92 -10.57 -7.47
C VAL A 483 -3.25 -11.25 -7.19
N TYR A 484 -3.52 -11.60 -5.93
CA TYR A 484 -4.83 -12.07 -5.49
C TYR A 484 -5.55 -10.97 -4.70
N VAL A 485 -6.81 -10.73 -5.00
CA VAL A 485 -7.64 -9.71 -4.35
C VAL A 485 -8.85 -10.38 -3.70
N GLY A 486 -9.02 -10.22 -2.40
CA GLY A 486 -10.08 -10.83 -1.62
C GLY A 486 -10.51 -10.00 -0.42
N ASP A 487 -11.63 -10.36 0.22
CA ASP A 487 -12.11 -9.73 1.46
C ASP A 487 -11.37 -10.24 2.72
N GLY A 488 -10.66 -11.35 2.59
CA GLY A 488 -9.80 -11.94 3.61
C GLY A 488 -10.50 -12.68 4.75
N ILE A 489 -11.83 -12.75 4.77
CA ILE A 489 -12.57 -13.49 5.82
C ILE A 489 -12.37 -14.99 5.60
N ASN A 490 -12.60 -15.46 4.38
CA ASN A 490 -12.48 -16.87 4.01
C ASN A 490 -11.20 -17.17 3.21
N ASP A 491 -10.59 -16.16 2.63
CA ASP A 491 -9.50 -16.27 1.67
C ASP A 491 -8.10 -15.95 2.25
N ALA A 492 -7.97 -15.84 3.59
CA ALA A 492 -6.69 -15.54 4.23
C ALA A 492 -5.53 -16.48 3.78
N PRO A 493 -5.71 -17.80 3.61
CA PRO A 493 -4.67 -18.68 3.10
C PRO A 493 -4.30 -18.38 1.64
N VAL A 494 -5.28 -18.02 0.80
CA VAL A 494 -5.09 -17.70 -0.62
C VAL A 494 -4.34 -16.36 -0.76
N LEU A 495 -4.74 -15.34 0.03
CA LEU A 495 -4.07 -14.04 0.13
C LEU A 495 -2.59 -14.20 0.50
N ALA A 496 -2.30 -15.02 1.54
CA ALA A 496 -0.93 -15.24 2.00
C ALA A 496 -0.05 -16.02 1.01
N SER A 497 -0.66 -16.81 0.12
CA SER A 497 0.04 -17.63 -0.88
C SER A 497 0.28 -16.89 -2.19
N ALA A 498 -0.41 -15.80 -2.47
CA ALA A 498 -0.19 -14.97 -3.65
C ALA A 498 1.21 -14.33 -3.63
N ASP A 499 1.71 -13.88 -4.78
CA ASP A 499 2.94 -13.06 -4.82
C ASP A 499 2.71 -11.66 -4.21
N ALA A 500 1.48 -11.16 -4.31
CA ALA A 500 0.99 -10.04 -3.54
C ALA A 500 -0.52 -10.24 -3.26
N GLY A 501 -0.87 -10.50 -2.01
CA GLY A 501 -2.26 -10.59 -1.56
C GLY A 501 -2.81 -9.20 -1.22
N VAL A 502 -3.96 -8.85 -1.78
CA VAL A 502 -4.64 -7.57 -1.56
C VAL A 502 -5.93 -7.81 -0.77
N ALA A 503 -6.01 -7.25 0.44
CA ALA A 503 -7.24 -7.27 1.22
C ALA A 503 -8.10 -6.04 0.96
N MET A 504 -9.42 -6.27 0.91
CA MET A 504 -10.44 -5.24 0.86
C MET A 504 -10.72 -4.72 2.27
N GLY A 505 -10.52 -3.42 2.47
CA GLY A 505 -10.78 -2.75 3.74
C GLY A 505 -9.87 -3.16 4.90
N LEU A 506 -10.08 -2.51 6.03
CA LEU A 506 -9.46 -2.85 7.32
C LEU A 506 -10.35 -3.84 8.12
N GLY A 507 -11.19 -4.62 7.43
CA GLY A 507 -12.27 -5.43 7.96
C GLY A 507 -11.88 -6.33 9.14
N THR A 508 -11.43 -7.55 8.88
CA THR A 508 -11.00 -8.46 9.95
C THR A 508 -9.49 -8.36 10.20
N GLN A 509 -9.09 -8.60 11.45
CA GLN A 509 -7.67 -8.66 11.81
C GLN A 509 -6.96 -9.75 11.01
N ALA A 510 -7.59 -10.91 10.81
CA ALA A 510 -7.04 -12.03 10.05
C ALA A 510 -6.75 -11.65 8.59
N ALA A 511 -7.67 -10.94 7.92
CA ALA A 511 -7.47 -10.44 6.56
C ALA A 511 -6.31 -9.46 6.49
N SER A 512 -6.29 -8.50 7.42
CA SER A 512 -5.24 -7.48 7.51
C SER A 512 -3.87 -8.10 7.81
N GLU A 513 -3.78 -9.19 8.55
CA GLU A 513 -2.51 -9.87 8.84
C GLU A 513 -2.03 -10.72 7.65
N ALA A 514 -2.94 -11.40 6.96
CA ALA A 514 -2.63 -12.27 5.82
C ALA A 514 -2.24 -11.52 4.55
N ALA A 515 -2.85 -10.35 4.30
CA ALA A 515 -2.60 -9.57 3.09
C ALA A 515 -1.27 -8.83 3.13
N ASP A 516 -0.70 -8.57 1.97
CA ASP A 516 0.53 -7.81 1.73
C ASP A 516 0.26 -6.36 1.34
N VAL A 517 -0.90 -6.13 0.73
CA VAL A 517 -1.43 -4.82 0.35
C VAL A 517 -2.86 -4.71 0.89
N ILE A 518 -3.24 -3.55 1.40
CA ILE A 518 -4.57 -3.32 1.97
C ILE A 518 -5.16 -2.06 1.34
N LEU A 519 -6.37 -2.19 0.80
CA LEU A 519 -7.18 -1.05 0.35
C LEU A 519 -8.03 -0.59 1.53
N THR A 520 -7.71 0.54 2.15
CA THR A 520 -8.33 0.96 3.42
C THR A 520 -9.82 1.31 3.32
N ASN A 521 -10.32 1.55 2.11
CA ASN A 521 -11.66 2.08 1.83
C ASN A 521 -12.53 1.19 0.95
N ASP A 522 -12.25 -0.10 0.83
CA ASP A 522 -13.02 -1.06 0.00
C ASP A 522 -13.20 -0.65 -1.48
N ARG A 523 -12.33 0.20 -2.01
CA ARG A 523 -12.42 0.74 -3.36
C ARG A 523 -11.49 0.00 -4.33
N LEU A 524 -12.06 -0.90 -5.13
CA LEU A 524 -11.32 -1.64 -6.16
C LEU A 524 -10.77 -0.76 -7.27
N ASP A 525 -11.40 0.37 -7.57
CA ASP A 525 -10.92 1.34 -8.56
C ASP A 525 -9.52 1.89 -8.24
N LYS A 526 -9.04 1.76 -7.00
CA LYS A 526 -7.68 2.11 -6.57
C LYS A 526 -6.60 1.12 -7.03
N LEU A 527 -6.96 -0.09 -7.47
CA LEU A 527 -5.99 -1.10 -7.90
C LEU A 527 -5.20 -0.68 -9.15
N ALA A 528 -5.87 -0.16 -10.17
CA ALA A 528 -5.20 0.28 -11.38
C ALA A 528 -4.28 1.49 -11.16
N PRO A 529 -4.66 2.55 -10.42
CA PRO A 529 -3.72 3.58 -9.96
C PRO A 529 -2.55 3.05 -9.16
N ALA A 530 -2.78 2.08 -8.24
CA ALA A 530 -1.72 1.43 -7.48
C ALA A 530 -0.72 0.71 -8.38
N HIS A 531 -1.20 -0.09 -9.33
CA HIS A 531 -0.37 -0.80 -10.29
C HIS A 531 0.49 0.17 -11.12
N LYS A 532 -0.08 1.28 -11.59
CA LYS A 532 0.65 2.34 -12.30
C LYS A 532 1.72 2.99 -11.44
N LEU A 533 1.39 3.30 -10.19
CA LEU A 533 2.33 3.88 -9.21
C LEU A 533 3.50 2.92 -8.96
N PHE A 534 3.22 1.64 -8.72
CA PHE A 534 4.26 0.65 -8.44
C PHE A 534 5.14 0.38 -9.66
N LYS A 535 4.57 0.30 -10.88
CA LYS A 535 5.36 0.24 -12.12
C LYS A 535 6.28 1.45 -12.27
N ARG A 536 5.77 2.65 -12.00
CA ARG A 536 6.58 3.88 -12.04
C ARG A 536 7.71 3.83 -11.01
N THR A 537 7.43 3.40 -9.77
CA THR A 537 8.43 3.24 -8.72
C THR A 537 9.54 2.28 -9.15
N ILE A 538 9.19 1.11 -9.68
CA ILE A 538 10.16 0.13 -10.16
C ILE A 538 10.99 0.67 -11.34
N ASN A 539 10.36 1.38 -12.27
CA ASN A 539 11.07 1.98 -13.40
C ASN A 539 12.07 3.05 -12.95
N ILE A 540 11.72 3.89 -11.98
CA ILE A 540 12.63 4.87 -11.37
C ILE A 540 13.81 4.16 -10.70
N VAL A 541 13.54 3.12 -9.92
CA VAL A 541 14.56 2.31 -9.25
C VAL A 541 15.52 1.68 -10.26
N HIS A 542 15.01 1.09 -11.34
CA HIS A 542 15.83 0.51 -12.40
C HIS A 542 16.64 1.58 -13.16
N PHE A 543 16.01 2.71 -13.48
CA PHE A 543 16.69 3.83 -14.12
C PHE A 543 17.86 4.33 -13.27
N ASN A 544 17.62 4.58 -11.98
CA ASN A 544 18.66 5.04 -11.06
C ASN A 544 19.82 4.03 -10.96
N LEU A 545 19.51 2.73 -10.89
CA LEU A 545 20.50 1.67 -10.86
C LEU A 545 21.37 1.67 -12.13
N ILE A 546 20.75 1.65 -13.31
CA ILE A 546 21.46 1.62 -14.59
C ILE A 546 22.26 2.91 -14.78
N PHE A 547 21.66 4.06 -14.52
CA PHE A 547 22.30 5.37 -14.65
C PHE A 547 23.55 5.48 -13.78
N ALA A 548 23.43 5.09 -12.49
CA ALA A 548 24.55 5.09 -11.56
C ALA A 548 25.68 4.17 -12.02
N ILE A 549 25.37 2.96 -12.47
CA ILE A 549 26.37 1.99 -12.96
C ILE A 549 27.08 2.53 -14.20
N VAL A 550 26.35 3.04 -15.18
CA VAL A 550 26.93 3.54 -16.43
C VAL A 550 27.89 4.70 -16.18
N ILE A 551 27.48 5.72 -15.42
CA ILE A 551 28.34 6.86 -15.11
C ILE A 551 29.58 6.41 -14.33
N LYS A 552 29.42 5.53 -13.35
CA LYS A 552 30.54 4.99 -12.57
C LYS A 552 31.54 4.23 -13.44
N MET A 553 31.07 3.38 -14.35
CA MET A 553 31.97 2.67 -15.26
C MET A 553 32.75 3.61 -16.15
N ILE A 554 32.15 4.68 -16.66
CA ILE A 554 32.83 5.71 -17.45
C ILE A 554 33.93 6.35 -16.61
N VAL A 555 33.63 6.81 -15.39
CA VAL A 555 34.60 7.50 -14.52
C VAL A 555 35.73 6.56 -14.08
N LEU A 556 35.41 5.28 -13.78
CA LEU A 556 36.43 4.27 -13.45
C LEU A 556 37.41 4.03 -14.61
N ILE A 557 36.94 3.93 -15.84
CA ILE A 557 37.77 3.77 -17.04
C ILE A 557 38.63 4.98 -17.26
N LEU A 558 38.05 6.20 -17.18
CA LEU A 558 38.78 7.46 -17.35
C LEU A 558 39.83 7.65 -16.24
N GLY A 559 39.51 7.29 -15.00
CA GLY A 559 40.42 7.36 -13.87
C GLY A 559 41.60 6.41 -14.00
N ALA A 560 41.34 5.14 -14.34
CA ALA A 560 42.39 4.15 -14.59
C ALA A 560 43.31 4.56 -15.77
N ALA A 561 42.74 5.16 -16.80
CA ALA A 561 43.50 5.71 -17.94
C ALA A 561 44.27 6.98 -17.59
N GLY A 562 44.00 7.62 -16.45
CA GLY A 562 44.70 8.85 -16.01
C GLY A 562 44.11 10.15 -16.55
N TYR A 563 42.93 10.12 -17.15
CA TYR A 563 42.24 11.30 -17.67
C TYR A 563 41.32 11.99 -16.65
N ALA A 564 40.95 11.33 -15.55
CA ALA A 564 40.08 11.89 -14.53
C ALA A 564 40.87 12.27 -13.26
N PRO A 565 40.80 13.51 -12.79
CA PRO A 565 41.35 13.90 -11.48
C PRO A 565 40.43 13.39 -10.34
N VAL A 566 40.97 13.28 -9.12
CA VAL A 566 40.27 12.74 -7.94
C VAL A 566 38.99 13.53 -7.64
N TRP A 567 39.02 14.86 -7.73
CA TRP A 567 37.83 15.68 -7.45
C TRP A 567 36.68 15.43 -8.42
N LEU A 568 36.98 15.06 -9.68
CA LEU A 568 35.96 14.72 -10.68
C LEU A 568 35.28 13.41 -10.35
N ALA A 569 36.03 12.44 -9.82
CA ALA A 569 35.46 11.17 -9.37
C ALA A 569 34.47 11.37 -8.21
N VAL A 570 34.81 12.19 -7.22
CA VAL A 570 33.93 12.55 -6.11
C VAL A 570 32.73 13.34 -6.60
N PHE A 571 32.93 14.31 -7.47
CA PHE A 571 31.84 15.11 -8.05
C PHE A 571 30.85 14.22 -8.83
N ALA A 572 31.36 13.28 -9.62
CA ALA A 572 30.52 12.33 -10.34
C ALA A 572 29.75 11.41 -9.39
N ASP A 573 30.37 10.93 -8.31
CA ASP A 573 29.70 10.08 -7.33
C ASP A 573 28.59 10.83 -6.58
N VAL A 574 28.91 11.97 -5.98
CA VAL A 574 27.95 12.82 -5.27
C VAL A 574 26.88 13.38 -6.21
N GLY A 575 27.28 13.84 -7.40
CA GLY A 575 26.36 14.38 -8.40
C GLY A 575 25.36 13.34 -8.90
N VAL A 576 25.80 12.11 -9.17
CA VAL A 576 24.92 11.01 -9.54
C VAL A 576 23.97 10.67 -8.41
N CYS A 577 24.45 10.63 -7.16
CA CYS A 577 23.62 10.38 -5.99
C CYS A 577 22.51 11.44 -5.88
N VAL A 578 22.85 12.72 -5.98
CA VAL A 578 21.88 13.83 -5.91
C VAL A 578 20.86 13.74 -7.06
N ILE A 579 21.30 13.46 -8.29
CA ILE A 579 20.38 13.29 -9.43
C ILE A 579 19.42 12.11 -9.17
N CYS A 580 19.90 10.97 -8.74
CA CYS A 580 19.09 9.80 -8.42
C CYS A 580 18.07 10.09 -7.30
N ILE A 581 18.48 10.86 -6.28
CA ILE A 581 17.60 11.31 -5.19
C ILE A 581 16.49 12.21 -5.73
N LEU A 582 16.81 13.17 -6.59
CA LEU A 582 15.82 14.10 -7.17
C LEU A 582 14.82 13.42 -8.11
N ILE A 583 15.21 12.31 -8.72
CA ILE A 583 14.34 11.51 -9.60
C ILE A 583 13.42 10.58 -8.77
N SER A 584 13.88 10.14 -7.59
CA SER A 584 13.12 9.27 -6.68
C SER A 584 12.02 10.01 -5.96
#